data_7292c4cc55566dd581f193147e843660
#
_entry.id   7292c4cc55566dd581f193147e843660
#
_cell.length_a   1.000
_cell.length_b   1.000
_cell.length_c   1.000
_cell.angle_alpha   90.00
_cell.angle_beta   90.00
_cell.angle_gamma   90.00
#
_symmetry.space_group_name_H-M   'P 1'
#
loop_
_entity.id
_entity.type
_entity.pdbx_description
1 polymer ?
#
loop_
_entity_poly.entity_id
_entity_poly.type
_entity_poly.pdbx_seq_one_letter_code
_entity_poly.pdbx_strand_id
1 'polypeptide(L)'
;DQMYQQSDQYARSPICQVFRSGYIELARLKKRSGEKEEGLGGGIENVERALRRSQNAEVTALESMTPFLATVGSTAPFIGLFGTVWGIMKAFQDIGRMGAANLATVAPGISEALIATAAGLAAAIPAVIAYNFFVSRIRVLESEMDAFGADFLNIVKRHFFR
;
A
#
# COMPACT_ATOMS: atom_id res chain seq x y z
N ASP A 1 -16.52 -26.88 -7.65
CA ASP A 1 -16.33 -27.12 -6.21
C ASP A 1 -14.87 -27.45 -5.83
N GLN A 2 -14.13 -28.25 -6.63
CA GLN A 2 -12.73 -28.57 -6.34
C GLN A 2 -11.81 -27.33 -6.35
N MET A 3 -11.96 -26.42 -7.30
CA MET A 3 -11.16 -25.17 -7.37
C MET A 3 -11.41 -24.24 -6.16
N TYR A 4 -12.65 -24.21 -5.67
CA TYR A 4 -12.97 -23.42 -4.49
C TYR A 4 -12.32 -24.00 -3.21
N GLN A 5 -12.31 -25.33 -3.05
CA GLN A 5 -11.62 -25.98 -1.94
C GLN A 5 -10.10 -25.82 -2.01
N GLN A 6 -9.50 -25.87 -3.22
CA GLN A 6 -8.08 -25.60 -3.39
C GLN A 6 -7.72 -24.13 -3.10
N SER A 7 -8.66 -23.20 -3.28
CA SER A 7 -8.43 -21.78 -2.98
C SER A 7 -8.17 -21.49 -1.50
N ASP A 8 -8.57 -22.39 -0.58
CA ASP A 8 -8.27 -22.25 0.85
C ASP A 8 -6.76 -22.34 1.15
N GLN A 9 -6.00 -23.06 0.33
CA GLN A 9 -4.53 -23.16 0.47
C GLN A 9 -3.85 -21.83 0.11
N TYR A 10 -4.50 -20.99 -0.71
CA TYR A 10 -3.99 -19.72 -1.19
C TYR A 10 -4.76 -18.52 -0.65
N ALA A 11 -5.35 -18.65 0.55
CA ALA A 11 -6.18 -17.62 1.18
C ALA A 11 -5.49 -16.24 1.34
N ARG A 12 -4.14 -16.21 1.32
CA ARG A 12 -3.36 -14.95 1.38
C ARG A 12 -3.11 -14.30 0.01
N SER A 13 -3.49 -14.95 -1.09
CA SER A 13 -3.32 -14.39 -2.44
C SER A 13 -4.48 -13.43 -2.74
N PRO A 14 -4.21 -12.17 -3.13
CA PRO A 14 -5.24 -11.20 -3.54
C PRO A 14 -6.11 -11.73 -4.67
N ILE A 15 -5.52 -12.33 -5.70
CA ILE A 15 -6.24 -12.92 -6.83
C ILE A 15 -7.20 -14.03 -6.36
N CYS A 16 -6.79 -14.82 -5.37
CA CYS A 16 -7.62 -15.87 -4.80
C CYS A 16 -8.84 -15.31 -4.06
N GLN A 17 -8.69 -14.17 -3.37
CA GLN A 17 -9.82 -13.50 -2.71
C GLN A 17 -10.82 -12.94 -3.74
N VAL A 18 -10.32 -12.35 -4.82
CA VAL A 18 -11.16 -11.90 -5.95
C VAL A 18 -11.90 -13.06 -6.57
N PHE A 19 -11.23 -14.21 -6.83
CA PHE A 19 -11.87 -15.44 -7.31
C PHE A 19 -12.99 -15.90 -6.39
N ARG A 20 -12.72 -16.01 -5.08
CA ARG A 20 -13.71 -16.46 -4.09
C ARG A 20 -14.96 -15.59 -4.08
N SER A 21 -14.77 -14.27 -4.13
CA SER A 21 -15.89 -13.32 -4.16
C SER A 21 -16.75 -13.47 -5.41
N GLY A 22 -16.12 -13.61 -6.58
CA GLY A 22 -16.83 -13.87 -7.83
C GLY A 22 -17.54 -15.21 -7.85
N TYR A 23 -16.89 -16.26 -7.35
CA TYR A 23 -17.48 -17.62 -7.27
C TYR A 23 -18.68 -17.70 -6.34
N ILE A 24 -18.61 -17.06 -5.15
CA ILE A 24 -19.74 -17.03 -4.21
C ILE A 24 -20.95 -16.34 -4.84
N GLU A 25 -20.75 -15.23 -5.53
CA GLU A 25 -21.84 -14.51 -6.18
C GLU A 25 -22.43 -15.31 -7.35
N LEU A 26 -21.57 -15.96 -8.15
CA LEU A 26 -22.00 -16.86 -9.21
C LEU A 26 -22.83 -18.05 -8.66
N ALA A 27 -22.41 -18.65 -7.55
CA ALA A 27 -23.15 -19.73 -6.90
C ALA A 27 -24.52 -19.27 -6.39
N ARG A 28 -24.60 -18.04 -5.85
CA ARG A 28 -25.89 -17.44 -5.44
C ARG A 28 -26.82 -17.23 -6.63
N LEU A 29 -26.29 -16.74 -7.74
CA LEU A 29 -27.07 -16.55 -8.96
C LEU A 29 -27.61 -17.86 -9.49
N LYS A 30 -26.77 -18.92 -9.55
CA LYS A 30 -27.20 -20.24 -10.00
C LYS A 30 -28.35 -20.82 -9.14
N LYS A 31 -28.30 -20.59 -7.83
CA LYS A 31 -29.37 -21.00 -6.92
C LYS A 31 -30.67 -20.21 -7.14
N ARG A 32 -30.57 -18.93 -7.49
CA ARG A 32 -31.74 -18.07 -7.78
C ARG A 32 -32.36 -18.32 -9.15
N SER A 33 -31.54 -18.59 -10.19
CA SER A 33 -32.01 -18.89 -11.56
C SER A 33 -32.81 -20.20 -11.65
N GLY A 34 -32.66 -21.11 -10.68
CA GLY A 34 -33.51 -22.28 -10.57
C GLY A 34 -34.94 -21.96 -10.16
N GLU A 35 -35.26 -20.76 -9.72
CA GLU A 35 -36.58 -20.37 -9.22
C GLU A 35 -37.34 -19.36 -10.11
N LYS A 36 -36.63 -18.59 -11.01
CA LYS A 36 -37.29 -17.64 -11.93
C LYS A 36 -36.42 -17.36 -13.16
N GLU A 37 -36.94 -17.50 -14.36
CA GLU A 37 -36.31 -17.20 -15.65
C GLU A 37 -36.12 -15.68 -15.93
N GLU A 38 -36.60 -14.79 -15.09
CA GLU A 38 -36.54 -13.34 -15.31
C GLU A 38 -35.37 -12.72 -14.54
N GLY A 39 -34.29 -12.33 -15.24
CA GLY A 39 -33.27 -11.45 -14.65
C GLY A 39 -31.81 -11.81 -14.93
N LEU A 40 -31.52 -12.58 -15.97
CA LEU A 40 -30.15 -13.02 -16.31
C LEU A 40 -29.17 -11.86 -16.58
N GLY A 41 -29.63 -10.72 -17.12
CA GLY A 41 -28.77 -9.54 -17.37
C GLY A 41 -28.26 -8.91 -16.06
N GLY A 42 -29.09 -8.78 -15.05
CA GLY A 42 -28.68 -8.24 -13.72
C GLY A 42 -27.74 -9.15 -12.95
N GLY A 43 -27.69 -10.45 -13.29
CA GLY A 43 -26.85 -11.43 -12.64
C GLY A 43 -25.36 -11.24 -12.91
N ILE A 44 -24.98 -10.99 -14.16
CA ILE A 44 -23.57 -10.74 -14.57
C ILE A 44 -23.05 -9.47 -13.91
N GLU A 45 -23.86 -8.41 -13.89
CA GLU A 45 -23.48 -7.15 -13.24
C GLU A 45 -23.20 -7.32 -11.75
N ASN A 46 -23.95 -8.20 -11.06
CA ASN A 46 -23.71 -8.47 -9.65
C ASN A 46 -22.37 -9.21 -9.42
N VAL A 47 -22.02 -10.16 -10.31
CA VAL A 47 -20.71 -10.83 -10.29
C VAL A 47 -19.59 -9.82 -10.53
N GLU A 48 -19.74 -8.95 -11.55
CA GLU A 48 -18.76 -7.91 -11.84
C GLU A 48 -18.56 -6.96 -10.66
N ARG A 49 -19.64 -6.49 -10.03
CA ARG A 49 -19.58 -5.67 -8.82
C ARG A 49 -18.91 -6.39 -7.64
N ALA A 50 -19.15 -7.68 -7.48
CA ALA A 50 -18.51 -8.47 -6.43
C ALA A 50 -17.00 -8.61 -6.64
N LEU A 51 -16.56 -8.87 -7.89
CA LEU A 51 -15.15 -8.91 -8.27
C LEU A 51 -14.48 -7.56 -8.02
N ARG A 52 -15.03 -6.45 -8.53
CA ARG A 52 -14.49 -5.10 -8.34
C ARG A 52 -14.42 -4.69 -6.87
N ARG A 53 -15.43 -5.03 -6.07
CA ARG A 53 -15.43 -4.75 -4.64
C ARG A 53 -14.32 -5.49 -3.91
N SER A 54 -14.13 -6.77 -4.22
CA SER A 54 -13.07 -7.58 -3.63
C SER A 54 -11.70 -7.06 -4.04
N GLN A 55 -11.51 -6.72 -5.31
CA GLN A 55 -10.28 -6.14 -5.83
C GLN A 55 -9.93 -4.82 -5.14
N ASN A 56 -10.87 -3.88 -5.03
CA ASN A 56 -10.64 -2.61 -4.33
C ASN A 56 -10.29 -2.83 -2.85
N ALA A 57 -10.90 -3.82 -2.19
CA ALA A 57 -10.58 -4.15 -0.81
C ALA A 57 -9.15 -4.69 -0.67
N GLU A 58 -8.70 -5.56 -1.58
CA GLU A 58 -7.34 -6.09 -1.59
C GLU A 58 -6.30 -4.99 -1.89
N VAL A 59 -6.55 -4.13 -2.88
CA VAL A 59 -5.67 -2.98 -3.18
C VAL A 59 -5.56 -2.06 -1.96
N THR A 60 -6.68 -1.70 -1.34
CA THR A 60 -6.70 -0.88 -0.12
C THR A 60 -5.90 -1.52 1.02
N ALA A 61 -6.02 -2.83 1.20
CA ALA A 61 -5.26 -3.56 2.21
C ALA A 61 -3.76 -3.55 1.92
N LEU A 62 -3.35 -3.74 0.66
CA LEU A 62 -1.96 -3.69 0.23
C LEU A 62 -1.35 -2.28 0.38
N GLU A 63 -2.13 -1.23 0.13
CA GLU A 63 -1.69 0.16 0.23
C GLU A 63 -1.62 0.67 1.67
N SER A 64 -2.17 -0.03 2.64
CA SER A 64 -2.39 0.46 4.01
C SER A 64 -1.16 1.05 4.70
N MET A 65 0.05 0.53 4.42
CA MET A 65 1.32 0.98 5.01
C MET A 65 2.13 1.92 4.10
N THR A 66 1.73 2.09 2.85
CA THR A 66 2.49 2.94 1.91
C THR A 66 2.46 4.42 2.26
N PRO A 67 1.36 5.02 2.81
CA PRO A 67 1.35 6.40 3.25
C PRO A 67 2.34 6.68 4.40
N PHE A 68 2.58 5.70 5.28
CA PHE A 68 3.57 5.83 6.33
C PHE A 68 4.99 5.96 5.75
N LEU A 69 5.35 5.11 4.78
CA LEU A 69 6.65 5.19 4.10
C LEU A 69 6.83 6.51 3.35
N ALA A 70 5.79 6.99 2.66
CA ALA A 70 5.80 8.29 2.00
C ALA A 70 6.02 9.43 3.00
N THR A 71 5.34 9.38 4.15
CA THR A 71 5.47 10.37 5.21
C THR A 71 6.88 10.38 5.78
N VAL A 72 7.44 9.23 6.15
CA VAL A 72 8.81 9.13 6.66
C VAL A 72 9.81 9.64 5.62
N GLY A 73 9.67 9.21 4.35
CA GLY A 73 10.55 9.64 3.28
C GLY A 73 10.56 11.15 3.05
N SER A 74 9.40 11.80 3.17
CA SER A 74 9.27 13.24 2.96
C SER A 74 9.60 14.07 4.21
N THR A 75 9.33 13.60 5.42
CA THR A 75 9.48 14.40 6.65
C THR A 75 10.80 14.19 7.38
N ALA A 76 11.38 12.98 7.31
CA ALA A 76 12.60 12.67 8.05
C ALA A 76 13.80 13.60 7.70
N PRO A 77 14.03 14.03 6.43
CA PRO A 77 15.07 14.99 6.12
C PRO A 77 14.86 16.35 6.79
N PHE A 78 13.60 16.80 6.92
CA PHE A 78 13.28 18.06 7.60
C PHE A 78 13.46 17.96 9.11
N ILE A 79 13.19 16.79 9.71
CA ILE A 79 13.49 16.52 11.11
C ILE A 79 15.01 16.58 11.35
N GLY A 80 15.79 15.99 10.44
CA GLY A 80 17.26 16.10 10.48
C GLY A 80 17.75 17.53 10.33
N LEU A 81 17.19 18.30 9.38
CA LEU A 81 17.52 19.71 9.21
C LEU A 81 17.17 20.55 10.44
N PHE A 82 16.01 20.30 11.06
CA PHE A 82 15.63 20.92 12.31
C PHE A 82 16.69 20.68 13.39
N GLY A 83 17.17 19.44 13.51
CA GLY A 83 18.25 19.09 14.44
C GLY A 83 19.53 19.90 14.21
N THR A 84 19.91 20.13 12.94
CA THR A 84 21.10 20.97 12.61
C THR A 84 20.89 22.42 13.03
N VAL A 85 19.75 23.00 12.69
CA VAL A 85 19.44 24.39 13.07
C VAL A 85 19.47 24.55 14.59
N TRP A 86 18.85 23.60 15.30
CA TRP A 86 18.81 23.60 16.76
C TRP A 86 20.22 23.48 17.39
N GLY A 87 21.04 22.55 16.91
CA GLY A 87 22.39 22.32 17.43
C GLY A 87 23.30 23.50 17.17
N ILE A 88 23.26 24.10 15.98
CA ILE A 88 24.03 25.29 15.64
C ILE A 88 23.60 26.47 16.51
N MET A 89 22.28 26.67 16.67
CA MET A 89 21.73 27.72 17.53
C MET A 89 22.27 27.59 18.97
N LYS A 90 22.25 26.37 19.52
CA LYS A 90 22.77 26.08 20.86
C LYS A 90 24.27 26.38 20.95
N ALA A 91 25.07 25.97 19.97
CA ALA A 91 26.50 26.24 19.91
C ALA A 91 26.80 27.75 19.95
N PHE A 92 26.03 28.58 19.22
CA PHE A 92 26.16 30.04 19.28
C PHE A 92 25.72 30.64 20.60
N GLN A 93 24.69 30.09 21.25
CA GLN A 93 24.30 30.53 22.60
C GLN A 93 25.41 30.26 23.63
N ASP A 94 26.13 29.16 23.53
CA ASP A 94 27.22 28.81 24.40
C ASP A 94 28.43 29.76 24.23
N ILE A 95 28.74 30.18 22.99
CA ILE A 95 29.72 31.26 22.74
C ILE A 95 29.33 32.55 23.45
N GLY A 96 28.05 32.95 23.34
CA GLY A 96 27.55 34.18 23.95
C GLY A 96 27.64 34.15 25.48
N ARG A 97 27.46 32.98 26.10
CA ARG A 97 27.58 32.80 27.57
C ARG A 97 29.02 32.83 28.06
N MET A 98 29.94 32.27 27.28
CA MET A 98 31.36 32.19 27.64
C MET A 98 32.17 33.45 27.32
N GLY A 99 31.62 34.36 26.51
CA GLY A 99 32.27 35.60 26.12
C GLY A 99 33.53 35.44 25.25
N ALA A 100 33.85 34.22 24.80
CA ALA A 100 35.00 33.92 23.95
C ALA A 100 34.63 32.88 22.90
N ALA A 101 34.89 33.18 21.63
CA ALA A 101 34.73 32.26 20.49
C ALA A 101 35.93 31.30 20.47
N ASN A 102 35.74 30.07 20.97
CA ASN A 102 36.73 29.00 20.88
C ASN A 102 36.15 27.86 20.08
N LEU A 103 36.86 27.36 19.07
CA LEU A 103 36.47 26.27 18.23
C LEU A 103 36.19 24.99 19.06
N ALA A 104 36.95 24.75 20.11
CA ALA A 104 36.77 23.62 21.00
C ALA A 104 35.39 23.63 21.72
N THR A 105 34.82 24.82 21.93
CA THR A 105 33.50 24.98 22.58
C THR A 105 32.36 24.67 21.65
N VAL A 106 32.48 24.97 20.35
CA VAL A 106 31.38 24.84 19.39
C VAL A 106 31.41 23.53 18.60
N ALA A 107 32.60 22.94 18.43
CA ALA A 107 32.78 21.74 17.63
C ALA A 107 31.87 20.56 18.06
N PRO A 108 31.66 20.27 19.37
CA PRO A 108 30.75 19.21 19.78
C PRO A 108 29.30 19.46 19.35
N GLY A 109 28.79 20.69 19.55
CA GLY A 109 27.42 21.04 19.18
C GLY A 109 27.17 21.01 17.67
N ILE A 110 28.15 21.43 16.87
CA ILE A 110 28.08 21.33 15.40
C ILE A 110 28.13 19.85 14.97
N SER A 111 29.00 19.04 15.59
CA SER A 111 29.07 17.61 15.29
C SER A 111 27.75 16.88 15.58
N GLU A 112 27.13 17.11 16.73
CA GLU A 112 25.83 16.57 17.09
C GLU A 112 24.74 17.02 16.11
N ALA A 113 24.78 18.29 15.70
CA ALA A 113 23.87 18.82 14.69
C ALA A 113 23.96 18.08 13.34
N LEU A 114 25.17 17.81 12.86
CA LEU A 114 25.40 17.07 11.61
C LEU A 114 24.95 15.60 11.72
N ILE A 115 25.14 14.98 12.89
CA ILE A 115 24.63 13.62 13.17
C ILE A 115 23.10 13.58 13.04
N ALA A 116 22.38 14.59 13.54
CA ALA A 116 20.91 14.65 13.41
C ALA A 116 20.47 14.68 11.94
N THR A 117 21.15 15.45 11.07
CA THR A 117 20.86 15.44 9.63
C THR A 117 21.17 14.09 8.99
N ALA A 118 22.31 13.49 9.32
CA ALA A 118 22.66 12.15 8.82
C ALA A 118 21.63 11.10 9.22
N ALA A 119 21.13 11.14 10.46
CA ALA A 119 20.08 10.24 10.93
C ALA A 119 18.75 10.45 10.17
N GLY A 120 18.35 11.71 9.92
CA GLY A 120 17.17 12.03 9.12
C GLY A 120 17.25 11.47 7.70
N LEU A 121 18.41 11.62 7.03
CA LEU A 121 18.66 11.05 5.71
C LEU A 121 18.71 9.52 5.72
N ALA A 122 19.33 8.93 6.74
CA ALA A 122 19.41 7.48 6.91
C ALA A 122 18.03 6.83 7.08
N ALA A 123 17.07 7.55 7.67
CA ALA A 123 15.68 7.08 7.75
C ALA A 123 14.91 7.31 6.45
N ALA A 124 15.10 8.47 5.79
CA ALA A 124 14.36 8.84 4.59
C ALA A 124 14.69 7.98 3.37
N ILE A 125 15.98 7.70 3.14
CA ILE A 125 16.42 7.00 1.92
C ILE A 125 15.79 5.59 1.81
N PRO A 126 15.88 4.70 2.82
CA PRO A 126 15.25 3.39 2.73
C PRO A 126 13.72 3.49 2.68
N ALA A 127 13.10 4.48 3.32
CA ALA A 127 11.66 4.68 3.29
C ALA A 127 11.17 5.01 1.86
N VAL A 128 11.87 5.90 1.13
CA VAL A 128 11.55 6.24 -0.27
C VAL A 128 11.77 5.05 -1.19
N ILE A 129 12.86 4.31 -1.01
CA ILE A 129 13.14 3.10 -1.81
C ILE A 129 12.03 2.06 -1.61
N ALA A 130 11.66 1.79 -0.35
CA ALA A 130 10.61 0.84 -0.02
C ALA A 130 9.24 1.29 -0.56
N TYR A 131 8.91 2.57 -0.43
CA TYR A 131 7.68 3.16 -0.98
C TYR A 131 7.57 2.90 -2.48
N ASN A 132 8.59 3.27 -3.24
CA ASN A 132 8.60 3.10 -4.70
C ASN A 132 8.50 1.63 -5.10
N PHE A 133 9.17 0.74 -4.38
CA PHE A 133 9.10 -0.70 -4.60
C PHE A 133 7.69 -1.23 -4.37
N PHE A 134 7.08 -0.94 -3.23
CA PHE A 134 5.76 -1.45 -2.90
C PHE A 134 4.67 -0.88 -3.82
N VAL A 135 4.68 0.43 -4.11
CA VAL A 135 3.72 1.04 -5.04
C VAL A 135 3.81 0.39 -6.42
N SER A 136 5.03 0.14 -6.92
CA SER A 136 5.21 -0.55 -8.20
C SER A 136 4.63 -1.98 -8.17
N ARG A 137 4.85 -2.72 -7.09
CA ARG A 137 4.35 -4.09 -6.93
C ARG A 137 2.82 -4.13 -6.80
N ILE A 138 2.24 -3.21 -6.07
CA ILE A 138 0.78 -3.10 -5.92
C ILE A 138 0.12 -2.85 -7.27
N ARG A 139 0.65 -1.94 -8.09
CA ARG A 139 0.12 -1.70 -9.46
C ARG A 139 0.16 -2.94 -10.35
N VAL A 140 1.20 -3.75 -10.26
CA VAL A 140 1.28 -5.01 -11.01
C VAL A 140 0.19 -5.96 -10.56
N LEU A 141 0.02 -6.16 -9.24
CA LEU A 141 -1.02 -7.01 -8.67
C LEU A 141 -2.44 -6.52 -9.02
N GLU A 142 -2.67 -5.21 -9.00
CA GLU A 142 -3.93 -4.59 -9.42
C GLU A 142 -4.24 -4.94 -10.88
N SER A 143 -3.27 -4.77 -11.78
CA SER A 143 -3.42 -5.13 -13.20
C SER A 143 -3.69 -6.63 -13.41
N GLU A 144 -3.04 -7.50 -12.62
CA GLU A 144 -3.27 -8.94 -12.68
C GLU A 144 -4.68 -9.30 -12.17
N MET A 145 -5.17 -8.64 -11.13
CA MET A 145 -6.54 -8.81 -10.62
C MET A 145 -7.58 -8.32 -11.63
N ASP A 146 -7.32 -7.20 -12.32
CA ASP A 146 -8.19 -6.68 -13.39
C ASP A 146 -8.29 -7.67 -14.56
N ALA A 147 -7.15 -8.16 -15.05
CA ALA A 147 -7.10 -9.14 -16.11
C ALA A 147 -7.84 -10.43 -15.72
N PHE A 148 -7.59 -10.93 -14.50
CA PHE A 148 -8.28 -12.10 -13.96
C PHE A 148 -9.79 -11.88 -13.87
N GLY A 149 -10.25 -10.71 -13.40
CA GLY A 149 -11.67 -10.36 -13.32
C GLY A 149 -12.36 -10.37 -14.68
N ALA A 150 -11.70 -9.81 -15.69
CA ALA A 150 -12.19 -9.80 -17.06
C ALA A 150 -12.30 -11.23 -17.66
N ASP A 151 -11.28 -12.06 -17.46
CA ASP A 151 -11.26 -13.45 -17.91
C ASP A 151 -12.34 -14.28 -17.21
N PHE A 152 -12.49 -14.10 -15.89
CA PHE A 152 -13.54 -14.76 -15.12
C PHE A 152 -14.94 -14.41 -15.67
N LEU A 153 -15.21 -13.13 -15.90
CA LEU A 153 -16.49 -12.68 -16.48
C LEU A 153 -16.73 -13.24 -17.89
N ASN A 154 -15.70 -13.33 -18.72
CA ASN A 154 -15.79 -13.92 -20.06
C ASN A 154 -16.16 -15.42 -19.99
N ILE A 155 -15.55 -16.16 -19.05
CA ILE A 155 -15.87 -17.57 -18.82
C ILE A 155 -17.33 -17.72 -18.34
N VAL A 156 -17.75 -16.88 -17.40
CA VAL A 156 -19.12 -16.88 -16.87
C VAL A 156 -20.12 -16.59 -17.99
N LYS A 157 -19.91 -15.53 -18.80
CA LYS A 157 -20.76 -15.20 -19.94
C LYS A 157 -20.91 -16.36 -20.92
N ARG A 158 -19.80 -17.01 -21.25
CA ARG A 158 -19.79 -18.11 -22.23
C ARG A 158 -20.50 -19.37 -21.76
N HIS A 159 -20.44 -19.69 -20.45
CA HIS A 159 -20.93 -20.97 -19.94
C HIS A 159 -22.32 -20.91 -19.25
N PHE A 160 -22.71 -19.76 -18.75
CA PHE A 160 -23.93 -19.60 -17.95
C PHE A 160 -25.01 -18.73 -18.59
N PHE A 161 -24.67 -18.02 -19.67
CA PHE A 161 -25.59 -17.06 -20.31
C PHE A 161 -25.65 -17.23 -21.85
N ARG A 162 -25.50 -18.46 -22.30
CA ARG A 162 -25.77 -18.86 -23.68
C ARG A 162 -27.22 -19.22 -23.88
#